data_fe37c1a11e26e6466bcb97aec7c0a7bc
#
_entry.id   fe37c1a11e26e6466bcb97aec7c0a7bc
#
_cell.length_a   1.000
_cell.length_b   1.000
_cell.length_c   1.000
_cell.angle_alpha   90.00
_cell.angle_beta   90.00
_cell.angle_gamma   90.00
#
_symmetry.space_group_name_H-M   'P 1'
#
loop_
_entity.id
_entity.type
_entity.pdbx_description
1 polymer ?
#
loop_
_entity_poly.entity_id
_entity_poly.type
_entity_poly.pdbx_seq_one_letter_code
_entity_poly.pdbx_strand_id
1 'polypeptide(L)'
;MSELRWNPLLGEWVATATHRQERTFLPPADFCPLCPTKEGGFPTEVPETSYDLVVFENRFPSLRPEPPAPAVEGTELYPVRPAQGVCEVVLYSQDHHTTLAEESVEQIYQLVKVWTDRFLKLGALDFVKYVFAFENKGEAIGVTLHHPHGQIYAYPFIPPRIERELEQSHNYQGLNGTCLLCDVVSEEQRDGRRIVALNESFVAFIPFYARWPYELHICSLRHMQALTDMTGAEQRDLSAMLKMVLTAFDSLFNIKFPYMMVIHQRPVDGASYDYYHFHIEFYPPLRTATKLKYLAGSETGAGLFINDTLAEEKAAELRSHVTPVAWAKGRD
;
A
#
# COMPACT_ATOMS: atom_id res chain seq x y z
N MET A 1 16.71 -18.67 4.33
CA MET A 1 15.64 -19.65 4.13
C MET A 1 14.31 -18.94 4.02
N SER A 2 13.44 -19.33 3.06
CA SER A 2 12.06 -18.82 2.94
C SER A 2 11.13 -19.97 2.57
N GLU A 3 10.05 -20.14 3.33
CA GLU A 3 9.03 -21.15 3.08
C GLU A 3 7.65 -20.64 3.52
N LEU A 4 6.59 -21.21 2.97
CA LEU A 4 5.21 -20.95 3.36
C LEU A 4 4.73 -22.13 4.23
N ARG A 5 4.23 -21.81 5.43
CA ARG A 5 3.67 -22.76 6.39
C ARG A 5 2.18 -22.53 6.54
N TRP A 6 1.40 -23.57 6.43
CA TRP A 6 -0.04 -23.50 6.59
C TRP A 6 -0.47 -23.38 8.05
N ASN A 7 -1.33 -22.42 8.33
CA ASN A 7 -2.01 -22.30 9.62
C ASN A 7 -3.42 -22.93 9.50
N PRO A 8 -3.65 -24.12 10.05
CA PRO A 8 -4.93 -24.81 9.89
C PRO A 8 -6.07 -24.17 10.70
N LEU A 9 -5.76 -23.35 11.71
CA LEU A 9 -6.78 -22.67 12.53
C LEU A 9 -7.42 -21.50 11.80
N LEU A 10 -6.64 -20.77 11.00
CA LEU A 10 -7.10 -19.59 10.27
C LEU A 10 -7.27 -19.84 8.76
N GLY A 11 -6.77 -20.98 8.24
CA GLY A 11 -6.84 -21.30 6.83
C GLY A 11 -5.95 -20.40 5.97
N GLU A 12 -4.76 -20.02 6.47
CA GLU A 12 -3.88 -19.07 5.81
C GLU A 12 -2.41 -19.49 5.77
N TRP A 13 -1.65 -18.94 4.82
CA TRP A 13 -0.22 -19.17 4.70
C TRP A 13 0.58 -18.15 5.51
N VAL A 14 1.53 -18.64 6.29
CA VAL A 14 2.52 -17.82 7.00
C VAL A 14 3.87 -17.94 6.31
N ALA A 15 4.46 -16.82 5.90
CA ALA A 15 5.80 -16.78 5.31
C ALA A 15 6.87 -16.76 6.41
N THR A 16 7.70 -17.80 6.46
CA THR A 16 8.88 -17.88 7.32
C THR A 16 10.12 -17.50 6.50
N ALA A 17 10.83 -16.44 6.89
CA ALA A 17 11.99 -15.91 6.17
C ALA A 17 13.11 -15.50 7.14
N THR A 18 13.90 -16.46 7.61
CA THR A 18 14.88 -16.29 8.71
C THR A 18 16.03 -15.34 8.38
N HIS A 19 16.44 -15.24 7.10
CA HIS A 19 17.51 -14.34 6.66
C HIS A 19 17.15 -12.86 6.79
N ARG A 20 15.87 -12.52 7.04
CA ARG A 20 15.42 -11.14 7.24
C ARG A 20 15.84 -10.56 8.60
N GLN A 21 16.32 -11.38 9.52
CA GLN A 21 16.87 -10.91 10.81
C GLN A 21 18.13 -10.05 10.65
N GLU A 22 18.87 -10.23 9.55
CA GLU A 22 20.13 -9.51 9.27
C GLU A 22 19.92 -8.21 8.46
N ARG A 23 18.67 -7.71 8.35
CA ARG A 23 18.41 -6.48 7.60
C ARG A 23 19.10 -5.28 8.24
N THR A 24 19.61 -4.37 7.38
CA THR A 24 20.12 -3.07 7.77
C THR A 24 19.06 -2.27 8.54
N PHE A 25 19.45 -1.57 9.59
CA PHE A 25 18.56 -0.79 10.43
C PHE A 25 19.04 0.65 10.55
N LEU A 26 18.23 1.58 10.06
CA LEU A 26 18.38 3.03 10.14
C LEU A 26 19.82 3.54 9.87
N PRO A 27 20.43 3.18 8.73
CA PRO A 27 21.75 3.69 8.39
C PRO A 27 21.68 5.20 8.12
N PRO A 28 22.77 5.95 8.41
CA PRO A 28 22.86 7.35 8.02
C PRO A 28 22.91 7.49 6.48
N ALA A 29 22.63 8.70 5.97
CA ALA A 29 22.49 8.96 4.54
C ALA A 29 23.75 8.61 3.72
N ASP A 30 24.93 8.78 4.28
CA ASP A 30 26.23 8.46 3.67
C ASP A 30 26.51 6.95 3.59
N PHE A 31 25.78 6.12 4.31
CA PHE A 31 25.83 4.67 4.29
C PHE A 31 24.51 3.99 3.87
N CYS A 32 23.57 4.77 3.33
CA CYS A 32 22.28 4.23 2.92
C CYS A 32 22.41 3.34 1.67
N PRO A 33 21.97 2.08 1.73
CA PRO A 33 22.05 1.17 0.58
C PRO A 33 21.10 1.55 -0.57
N LEU A 34 20.14 2.46 -0.36
CA LEU A 34 19.16 2.89 -1.37
C LEU A 34 19.52 4.22 -2.05
N CYS A 35 20.55 4.93 -1.54
CA CYS A 35 21.05 6.11 -2.23
C CYS A 35 21.78 5.73 -3.51
N PRO A 36 21.86 6.63 -4.53
CA PRO A 36 22.70 6.42 -5.71
C PRO A 36 24.15 6.13 -5.32
N THR A 37 24.82 5.24 -6.06
CA THR A 37 26.24 4.97 -5.87
C THR A 37 27.06 6.20 -6.23
N LYS A 38 27.83 6.74 -5.28
CA LYS A 38 28.72 7.86 -5.51
C LYS A 38 30.04 7.40 -6.14
N GLU A 39 30.63 8.22 -7.00
CA GLU A 39 31.94 7.94 -7.56
C GLU A 39 33.01 7.78 -6.45
N GLY A 40 33.70 6.64 -6.42
CA GLY A 40 34.64 6.29 -5.35
C GLY A 40 34.00 5.94 -4.00
N GLY A 41 32.68 5.90 -3.91
CA GLY A 41 31.94 5.48 -2.72
C GLY A 41 31.76 3.96 -2.61
N PHE A 42 31.04 3.51 -1.57
CA PHE A 42 30.67 2.11 -1.45
C PHE A 42 29.52 1.76 -2.43
N PRO A 43 29.48 0.52 -2.96
CA PRO A 43 28.42 0.09 -3.86
C PRO A 43 27.07 0.04 -3.10
N THR A 44 26.01 0.60 -3.70
CA THR A 44 24.63 0.53 -3.20
C THR A 44 23.78 -0.39 -4.08
N GLU A 45 22.49 -0.55 -3.76
CA GLU A 45 21.54 -1.27 -4.61
C GLU A 45 21.26 -0.55 -5.93
N VAL A 46 21.62 0.74 -6.02
CA VAL A 46 21.49 1.55 -7.23
C VAL A 46 22.88 1.90 -7.75
N PRO A 47 23.41 1.19 -8.76
CA PRO A 47 24.76 1.41 -9.27
C PRO A 47 24.92 2.76 -10.01
N GLU A 48 23.82 3.34 -10.49
CA GLU A 48 23.81 4.62 -11.18
C GLU A 48 24.07 5.78 -10.22
N THR A 49 24.66 6.87 -10.72
CA THR A 49 24.95 8.08 -9.93
C THR A 49 23.74 8.97 -9.72
N SER A 50 22.67 8.77 -10.49
CA SER A 50 21.40 9.49 -10.39
C SER A 50 20.26 8.66 -10.97
N TYR A 51 19.03 8.91 -10.49
CA TYR A 51 17.81 8.30 -11.03
C TYR A 51 16.60 9.16 -10.72
N ASP A 52 15.52 8.98 -11.47
CA ASP A 52 14.21 9.57 -11.15
C ASP A 52 13.36 8.59 -10.32
N LEU A 53 13.21 7.35 -10.85
CA LEU A 53 12.52 6.23 -10.20
C LEU A 53 13.29 4.93 -10.50
N VAL A 54 13.40 4.06 -9.51
CA VAL A 54 14.06 2.77 -9.66
C VAL A 54 13.22 1.66 -9.07
N VAL A 55 13.14 0.53 -9.77
CA VAL A 55 12.54 -0.71 -9.27
C VAL A 55 13.57 -1.83 -9.36
N PHE A 56 13.77 -2.55 -8.27
CA PHE A 56 14.69 -3.69 -8.22
C PHE A 56 14.19 -4.76 -7.25
N GLU A 57 14.72 -5.97 -7.36
CA GLU A 57 14.37 -7.07 -6.45
C GLU A 57 14.87 -6.78 -5.03
N ASN A 58 14.00 -7.01 -4.03
CA ASN A 58 14.35 -6.81 -2.63
C ASN A 58 15.53 -7.75 -2.24
N ARG A 59 16.60 -7.20 -1.69
CA ARG A 59 17.79 -7.95 -1.24
C ARG A 59 17.47 -9.02 -0.19
N PHE A 60 16.44 -8.79 0.64
CA PHE A 60 15.99 -9.73 1.68
C PHE A 60 14.53 -10.16 1.42
N PRO A 61 14.25 -10.80 0.27
CA PRO A 61 12.88 -11.07 -0.13
C PRO A 61 12.27 -12.19 0.72
N SER A 62 11.01 -12.05 1.11
CA SER A 62 10.27 -13.13 1.76
C SER A 62 9.77 -14.17 0.76
N LEU A 63 9.57 -13.76 -0.50
CA LEU A 63 9.17 -14.59 -1.63
C LEU A 63 10.17 -14.40 -2.78
N ARG A 64 10.42 -15.46 -3.56
CA ARG A 64 11.32 -15.44 -4.72
C ARG A 64 10.70 -16.15 -5.91
N PRO A 65 11.01 -15.74 -7.16
CA PRO A 65 10.55 -16.48 -8.35
C PRO A 65 11.03 -17.94 -8.32
N GLU A 66 12.26 -18.17 -7.93
CA GLU A 66 12.91 -19.46 -7.76
C GLU A 66 13.33 -19.65 -6.29
N PRO A 67 12.40 -20.01 -5.40
CA PRO A 67 12.72 -20.18 -4.00
C PRO A 67 13.48 -21.49 -3.76
N PRO A 68 14.33 -21.56 -2.74
CA PRO A 68 14.93 -22.82 -2.30
C PRO A 68 13.86 -23.79 -1.83
N ALA A 69 14.17 -25.07 -1.81
CA ALA A 69 13.31 -26.08 -1.19
C ALA A 69 13.05 -25.73 0.27
N PRO A 70 11.85 -26.02 0.81
CA PRO A 70 11.58 -25.87 2.23
C PRO A 70 12.58 -26.66 3.09
N ALA A 71 12.88 -26.13 4.27
CA ALA A 71 13.81 -26.76 5.20
C ALA A 71 13.17 -27.92 5.99
N VAL A 72 11.85 -27.97 6.00
CA VAL A 72 11.09 -29.01 6.69
C VAL A 72 10.11 -29.68 5.74
N GLU A 73 9.87 -30.95 5.96
CA GLU A 73 8.80 -31.67 5.29
C GLU A 73 7.45 -31.32 5.92
N GLY A 74 6.47 -31.03 5.07
CA GLY A 74 5.10 -30.80 5.52
C GLY A 74 4.40 -32.13 5.87
N THR A 75 3.30 -32.02 6.61
CA THR A 75 2.36 -33.13 6.86
C THR A 75 1.00 -32.77 6.24
N GLU A 76 0.07 -33.70 6.27
CA GLU A 76 -1.32 -33.42 5.84
C GLU A 76 -1.97 -32.29 6.66
N LEU A 77 -1.69 -32.24 7.99
CA LEU A 77 -2.20 -31.18 8.87
C LEU A 77 -1.40 -29.88 8.74
N TYR A 78 -0.11 -29.97 8.48
CA TYR A 78 0.81 -28.82 8.36
C TYR A 78 1.50 -28.80 6.99
N PRO A 79 0.78 -28.49 5.91
CA PRO A 79 1.40 -28.32 4.61
C PRO A 79 2.49 -27.27 4.61
N VAL A 80 3.59 -27.52 3.88
CA VAL A 80 4.67 -26.59 3.64
C VAL A 80 4.88 -26.44 2.15
N ARG A 81 5.13 -25.23 1.67
CA ARG A 81 5.41 -24.93 0.25
C ARG A 81 6.65 -24.07 0.12
N PRO A 82 7.36 -24.13 -1.02
CA PRO A 82 8.36 -23.12 -1.37
C PRO A 82 7.72 -21.73 -1.35
N ALA A 83 8.46 -20.72 -0.85
CA ALA A 83 7.99 -19.36 -0.79
C ALA A 83 8.13 -18.68 -2.17
N GLN A 84 7.41 -19.19 -3.18
CA GLN A 84 7.40 -18.63 -4.52
C GLN A 84 6.65 -17.30 -4.55
N GLY A 85 7.13 -16.38 -5.37
CA GLY A 85 6.56 -15.05 -5.56
C GLY A 85 7.63 -14.04 -5.93
N VAL A 86 7.29 -12.75 -5.90
CA VAL A 86 8.25 -11.66 -6.17
C VAL A 86 8.16 -10.61 -5.08
N CYS A 87 9.29 -10.06 -4.67
CA CYS A 87 9.36 -8.91 -3.76
C CYS A 87 10.25 -7.85 -4.41
N GLU A 88 9.67 -6.70 -4.76
CA GLU A 88 10.38 -5.56 -5.33
C GLU A 88 10.38 -4.38 -4.39
N VAL A 89 11.40 -3.53 -4.53
CA VAL A 89 11.52 -2.22 -3.90
C VAL A 89 11.37 -1.17 -4.99
N VAL A 90 10.60 -0.12 -4.70
CA VAL A 90 10.41 1.03 -5.59
C VAL A 90 10.95 2.26 -4.88
N LEU A 91 11.97 2.90 -5.44
CA LEU A 91 12.52 4.17 -4.94
C LEU A 91 11.83 5.32 -5.65
N TYR A 92 11.36 6.31 -4.89
CA TYR A 92 10.55 7.42 -5.39
C TYR A 92 11.39 8.63 -5.79
N SER A 93 12.58 8.74 -5.23
CA SER A 93 13.50 9.86 -5.40
C SER A 93 14.91 9.45 -5.03
N GLN A 94 15.88 10.10 -5.62
CA GLN A 94 17.30 9.97 -5.23
C GLN A 94 17.64 10.73 -3.94
N ASP A 95 16.77 11.66 -3.49
CA ASP A 95 16.96 12.41 -2.25
C ASP A 95 16.58 11.55 -1.04
N HIS A 96 17.57 11.25 -0.20
CA HIS A 96 17.42 10.47 1.02
C HIS A 96 16.46 11.11 2.05
N HIS A 97 16.35 12.42 2.02
CA HIS A 97 15.64 13.18 3.06
C HIS A 97 14.22 13.57 2.70
N THR A 98 13.83 13.43 1.45
CA THR A 98 12.47 13.72 0.98
C THR A 98 11.46 12.65 1.42
N THR A 99 10.19 12.92 1.18
CA THR A 99 9.08 11.97 1.34
C THR A 99 8.15 12.08 0.14
N LEU A 100 7.28 11.10 -0.07
CA LEU A 100 6.29 11.16 -1.16
C LEU A 100 5.38 12.39 -1.04
N ALA A 101 5.13 12.89 0.18
CA ALA A 101 4.38 14.12 0.42
C ALA A 101 5.11 15.38 -0.12
N GLU A 102 6.43 15.38 -0.16
CA GLU A 102 7.27 16.50 -0.63
C GLU A 102 7.49 16.46 -2.15
N GLU A 103 7.34 15.30 -2.78
CA GLU A 103 7.50 15.14 -4.23
C GLU A 103 6.48 15.94 -5.04
N SER A 104 6.83 16.26 -6.29
CA SER A 104 5.91 16.92 -7.22
C SER A 104 4.78 15.99 -7.65
N VAL A 105 3.66 16.56 -8.11
CA VAL A 105 2.54 15.74 -8.64
C VAL A 105 2.99 14.96 -9.88
N GLU A 106 3.88 15.53 -10.68
CA GLU A 106 4.48 14.89 -11.84
C GLU A 106 5.30 13.65 -11.44
N GLN A 107 6.07 13.73 -10.35
CA GLN A 107 6.84 12.60 -9.83
C GLN A 107 5.91 11.50 -9.30
N ILE A 108 4.86 11.87 -8.58
CA ILE A 108 3.83 10.93 -8.13
C ILE A 108 3.11 10.29 -9.33
N TYR A 109 2.87 11.04 -10.41
CA TYR A 109 2.29 10.49 -11.64
C TYR A 109 3.21 9.44 -12.29
N GLN A 110 4.53 9.68 -12.34
CA GLN A 110 5.46 8.65 -12.83
C GLN A 110 5.43 7.40 -11.92
N LEU A 111 5.30 7.58 -10.61
CA LEU A 111 5.16 6.46 -9.68
C LEU A 111 3.86 5.66 -9.94
N VAL A 112 2.73 6.33 -10.17
CA VAL A 112 1.45 5.65 -10.55
C VAL A 112 1.63 4.83 -11.83
N LYS A 113 2.36 5.34 -12.81
CA LYS A 113 2.71 4.59 -14.03
C LYS A 113 3.60 3.38 -13.76
N VAL A 114 4.56 3.52 -12.84
CA VAL A 114 5.41 2.39 -12.41
C VAL A 114 4.56 1.32 -11.74
N TRP A 115 3.67 1.67 -10.81
CA TRP A 115 2.76 0.70 -10.18
C TRP A 115 1.88 -0.01 -11.22
N THR A 116 1.37 0.74 -12.22
CA THR A 116 0.56 0.17 -13.31
C THR A 116 1.38 -0.82 -14.17
N ASP A 117 2.61 -0.46 -14.57
CA ASP A 117 3.51 -1.32 -15.32
C ASP A 117 3.87 -2.59 -14.55
N ARG A 118 4.19 -2.44 -13.26
CA ARG A 118 4.51 -3.60 -12.41
C ARG A 118 3.31 -4.51 -12.18
N PHE A 119 2.11 -3.96 -12.00
CA PHE A 119 0.90 -4.76 -11.91
C PHE A 119 0.70 -5.64 -13.15
N LEU A 120 0.90 -5.07 -14.35
CA LEU A 120 0.81 -5.83 -15.61
C LEU A 120 1.91 -6.89 -15.73
N LYS A 121 3.16 -6.51 -15.50
CA LYS A 121 4.30 -7.42 -15.70
C LYS A 121 4.34 -8.55 -14.68
N LEU A 122 4.12 -8.25 -13.41
CA LEU A 122 4.10 -9.26 -12.36
C LEU A 122 2.83 -10.14 -12.46
N GLY A 123 1.69 -9.53 -12.81
CA GLY A 123 0.43 -10.24 -13.01
C GLY A 123 0.43 -11.20 -14.21
N ALA A 124 1.36 -11.04 -15.15
CA ALA A 124 1.54 -11.95 -16.27
C ALA A 124 2.34 -13.22 -15.94
N LEU A 125 2.91 -13.32 -14.74
CA LEU A 125 3.65 -14.52 -14.30
C LEU A 125 2.64 -15.62 -13.88
N ASP A 126 2.77 -16.82 -14.43
CA ASP A 126 1.83 -17.94 -14.26
C ASP A 126 1.55 -18.30 -12.79
N PHE A 127 2.53 -18.15 -11.92
CA PHE A 127 2.40 -18.47 -10.50
C PHE A 127 1.82 -17.33 -9.67
N VAL A 128 1.66 -16.11 -10.21
CA VAL A 128 1.14 -14.96 -9.46
C VAL A 128 -0.39 -14.95 -9.50
N LYS A 129 -1.01 -14.76 -8.34
CA LYS A 129 -2.45 -14.61 -8.17
C LYS A 129 -2.86 -13.21 -7.72
N TYR A 130 -1.96 -12.51 -7.03
CA TYR A 130 -2.22 -11.17 -6.53
C TYR A 130 -0.95 -10.31 -6.52
N VAL A 131 -1.05 -9.07 -7.03
CA VAL A 131 0.02 -8.06 -6.99
C VAL A 131 -0.37 -6.98 -5.99
N PHE A 132 0.46 -6.79 -4.97
CA PHE A 132 0.22 -5.91 -3.83
C PHE A 132 1.30 -4.85 -3.73
N ALA A 133 0.94 -3.60 -4.03
CA ALA A 133 1.83 -2.45 -3.86
C ALA A 133 1.51 -1.74 -2.54
N PHE A 134 2.54 -1.39 -1.79
CA PHE A 134 2.41 -0.75 -0.49
C PHE A 134 3.61 0.12 -0.14
N GLU A 135 3.41 1.09 0.74
CA GLU A 135 4.45 1.88 1.39
C GLU A 135 4.30 1.82 2.90
N ASN A 136 5.42 1.70 3.58
CA ASN A 136 5.53 1.91 5.02
C ASN A 136 6.38 3.17 5.27
N LYS A 137 5.84 4.20 5.89
CA LYS A 137 6.54 5.45 6.22
C LYS A 137 6.63 5.63 7.73
N GLY A 138 7.86 5.81 8.22
CA GLY A 138 8.13 6.16 9.62
C GLY A 138 8.51 4.99 10.52
N GLU A 139 9.34 5.29 11.52
CA GLU A 139 9.85 4.29 12.49
C GLU A 139 8.74 3.65 13.32
N ALA A 140 7.67 4.39 13.59
CA ALA A 140 6.53 3.94 14.39
C ALA A 140 5.84 2.68 13.84
N ILE A 141 6.05 2.35 12.57
CA ILE A 141 5.55 1.14 11.91
C ILE A 141 6.65 0.16 11.49
N GLY A 142 7.86 0.32 12.05
CA GLY A 142 8.95 -0.62 11.84
C GLY A 142 9.73 -0.42 10.53
N VAL A 143 9.73 0.79 9.98
CA VAL A 143 10.59 1.14 8.83
C VAL A 143 12.05 1.06 9.25
N THR A 144 12.87 0.36 8.46
CA THR A 144 14.29 0.14 8.74
C THR A 144 15.24 0.99 7.89
N LEU A 145 14.72 1.70 6.90
CA LEU A 145 15.46 2.58 5.99
C LEU A 145 14.67 3.87 5.77
N HIS A 146 15.26 5.03 6.08
CA HIS A 146 14.59 6.33 5.94
C HIS A 146 14.42 6.78 4.49
N HIS A 147 15.30 6.33 3.58
CA HIS A 147 15.21 6.67 2.16
C HIS A 147 13.80 6.34 1.64
N PRO A 148 13.10 7.28 0.97
CA PRO A 148 11.70 7.09 0.58
C PRO A 148 11.55 5.94 -0.41
N HIS A 149 10.80 4.92 -0.02
CA HIS A 149 10.59 3.74 -0.83
C HIS A 149 9.27 3.04 -0.53
N GLY A 150 8.71 2.43 -1.56
CA GLY A 150 7.62 1.45 -1.43
C GLY A 150 8.08 0.06 -1.82
N GLN A 151 7.16 -0.87 -1.75
CA GLN A 151 7.39 -2.26 -2.10
C GLN A 151 6.24 -2.79 -2.94
N ILE A 152 6.54 -3.77 -3.78
CA ILE A 152 5.54 -4.51 -4.54
C ILE A 152 5.78 -5.99 -4.31
N TYR A 153 4.76 -6.68 -3.78
CA TYR A 153 4.80 -8.13 -3.59
C TYR A 153 3.84 -8.79 -4.57
N ALA A 154 4.31 -9.82 -5.25
CA ALA A 154 3.49 -10.67 -6.09
C ALA A 154 3.35 -12.04 -5.40
N TYR A 155 2.12 -12.35 -4.96
CA TYR A 155 1.80 -13.54 -4.20
C TYR A 155 1.30 -14.68 -5.10
N PRO A 156 1.63 -15.95 -4.78
CA PRO A 156 1.10 -17.12 -5.49
C PRO A 156 -0.29 -17.53 -4.98
N PHE A 157 -0.90 -16.73 -4.14
CA PHE A 157 -2.24 -16.90 -3.56
C PHE A 157 -2.87 -15.52 -3.34
N ILE A 158 -4.17 -15.47 -3.16
CA ILE A 158 -4.87 -14.25 -2.76
C ILE A 158 -4.67 -14.08 -1.24
N PRO A 159 -4.16 -12.92 -0.75
CA PRO A 159 -3.97 -12.70 0.68
C PRO A 159 -5.30 -12.71 1.46
N PRO A 160 -5.33 -13.20 2.71
CA PRO A 160 -6.58 -13.45 3.46
C PRO A 160 -7.50 -12.24 3.59
N ARG A 161 -6.93 -11.03 3.74
CA ARG A 161 -7.72 -9.80 3.79
C ARG A 161 -8.41 -9.52 2.47
N ILE A 162 -7.71 -9.69 1.37
CA ILE A 162 -8.26 -9.50 0.03
C ILE A 162 -9.34 -10.55 -0.28
N GLU A 163 -9.11 -11.82 0.10
CA GLU A 163 -10.16 -12.86 0.00
C GLU A 163 -11.45 -12.44 0.72
N ARG A 164 -11.31 -11.89 1.93
CA ARG A 164 -12.46 -11.41 2.71
C ARG A 164 -13.20 -10.25 2.03
N GLU A 165 -12.46 -9.29 1.47
CA GLU A 165 -13.04 -8.17 0.73
C GLU A 165 -13.76 -8.65 -0.55
N LEU A 166 -13.16 -9.58 -1.28
CA LEU A 166 -13.76 -10.21 -2.47
C LEU A 166 -15.04 -10.95 -2.09
N GLU A 167 -15.02 -11.75 -1.04
CA GLU A 167 -16.20 -12.48 -0.54
C GLU A 167 -17.34 -11.52 -0.21
N GLN A 168 -17.08 -10.45 0.56
CA GLN A 168 -18.10 -9.48 0.95
C GLN A 168 -18.64 -8.71 -0.26
N SER A 169 -17.77 -8.29 -1.17
CA SER A 169 -18.16 -7.57 -2.39
C SER A 169 -19.01 -8.46 -3.32
N HIS A 170 -18.62 -9.72 -3.50
CA HIS A 170 -19.37 -10.70 -4.28
C HIS A 170 -20.77 -10.97 -3.69
N ASN A 171 -20.84 -11.22 -2.39
CA ASN A 171 -22.09 -11.46 -1.68
C ASN A 171 -23.03 -10.24 -1.76
N TYR A 172 -22.47 -9.03 -1.59
CA TYR A 172 -23.24 -7.80 -1.70
C TYR A 172 -23.81 -7.61 -3.09
N GLN A 173 -23.00 -7.78 -4.14
CA GLN A 173 -23.46 -7.67 -5.52
C GLN A 173 -24.55 -8.71 -5.82
N GLY A 174 -24.40 -9.95 -5.33
CA GLY A 174 -25.41 -10.98 -5.50
C GLY A 174 -26.75 -10.66 -4.88
N LEU A 175 -26.77 -9.88 -3.77
CA LEU A 175 -27.98 -9.48 -3.08
C LEU A 175 -28.58 -8.17 -3.63
N ASN A 176 -27.75 -7.21 -4.00
CA ASN A 176 -28.16 -5.83 -4.32
C ASN A 176 -28.05 -5.49 -5.80
N GLY A 177 -27.32 -6.27 -6.60
CA GLY A 177 -27.09 -6.03 -8.03
C GLY A 177 -26.12 -4.90 -8.33
N THR A 178 -25.46 -4.34 -7.31
CA THR A 178 -24.52 -3.21 -7.40
C THR A 178 -23.19 -3.53 -6.72
N CYS A 179 -22.11 -2.78 -7.06
CA CYS A 179 -20.83 -2.90 -6.40
C CYS A 179 -20.88 -2.32 -4.98
N LEU A 180 -20.42 -3.08 -3.98
CA LEU A 180 -20.40 -2.66 -2.58
C LEU A 180 -19.71 -1.30 -2.38
N LEU A 181 -18.51 -1.13 -2.94
CA LEU A 181 -17.74 0.09 -2.71
C LEU A 181 -18.29 1.29 -3.51
N CYS A 182 -18.96 1.07 -4.65
CA CYS A 182 -19.73 2.13 -5.32
C CYS A 182 -20.83 2.69 -4.41
N ASP A 183 -21.56 1.81 -3.73
CA ASP A 183 -22.61 2.21 -2.80
C ASP A 183 -22.05 2.86 -1.52
N VAL A 184 -20.92 2.38 -1.01
CA VAL A 184 -20.19 3.03 0.10
C VAL A 184 -19.77 4.45 -0.31
N VAL A 185 -19.16 4.64 -1.49
CA VAL A 185 -18.75 5.96 -2.00
C VAL A 185 -19.95 6.89 -2.13
N SER A 186 -21.06 6.39 -2.67
CA SER A 186 -22.31 7.16 -2.80
C SER A 186 -22.86 7.58 -1.44
N GLU A 187 -22.83 6.68 -0.45
CA GLU A 187 -23.28 6.97 0.91
C GLU A 187 -22.38 8.01 1.60
N GLU A 188 -21.04 7.86 1.48
CA GLU A 188 -20.09 8.83 2.03
C GLU A 188 -20.25 10.23 1.39
N GLN A 189 -20.48 10.30 0.07
CA GLN A 189 -20.75 11.58 -0.63
C GLN A 189 -22.07 12.19 -0.19
N ARG A 190 -23.10 11.39 0.06
CA ARG A 190 -24.40 11.85 0.53
C ARG A 190 -24.33 12.39 1.96
N ASP A 191 -23.62 11.72 2.87
CA ASP A 191 -23.41 12.16 4.24
C ASP A 191 -22.49 13.40 4.29
N GLY A 192 -21.37 13.37 3.57
CA GLY A 192 -20.40 14.45 3.43
C GLY A 192 -19.50 14.71 4.66
N ARG A 193 -19.90 14.27 5.86
CA ARG A 193 -19.16 14.56 7.11
C ARG A 193 -17.76 13.96 7.13
N ARG A 194 -17.61 12.78 6.55
CA ARG A 194 -16.35 12.01 6.55
C ARG A 194 -15.46 12.24 5.32
N ILE A 195 -15.92 13.03 4.35
CA ILE A 195 -15.12 13.42 3.18
C ILE A 195 -13.95 14.32 3.62
N VAL A 196 -12.74 13.96 3.20
CA VAL A 196 -11.51 14.72 3.44
C VAL A 196 -11.11 15.53 2.20
N ALA A 197 -11.12 14.89 1.03
CA ALA A 197 -10.78 15.52 -0.24
C ALA A 197 -11.60 14.91 -1.39
N LEU A 198 -11.82 15.68 -2.45
CA LEU A 198 -12.53 15.27 -3.65
C LEU A 198 -11.89 15.95 -4.87
N ASN A 199 -11.73 15.23 -5.96
CA ASN A 199 -11.42 15.76 -7.28
C ASN A 199 -12.33 15.14 -8.37
N GLU A 200 -11.99 15.30 -9.64
CA GLU A 200 -12.85 14.82 -10.74
C GLU A 200 -13.02 13.30 -10.77
N SER A 201 -12.00 12.54 -10.35
CA SER A 201 -11.96 11.08 -10.49
C SER A 201 -11.95 10.30 -9.16
N PHE A 202 -11.61 10.94 -8.04
CA PHE A 202 -11.41 10.27 -6.75
C PHE A 202 -12.00 11.03 -5.59
N VAL A 203 -12.40 10.26 -4.56
CA VAL A 203 -12.81 10.76 -3.25
C VAL A 203 -11.92 10.16 -2.17
N ALA A 204 -11.47 10.99 -1.22
CA ALA A 204 -10.77 10.58 -0.02
C ALA A 204 -11.65 10.82 1.21
N PHE A 205 -11.84 9.79 2.05
CA PHE A 205 -12.69 9.88 3.24
C PHE A 205 -12.13 9.01 4.37
N ILE A 206 -12.46 9.35 5.61
CA ILE A 206 -12.28 8.47 6.76
C ILE A 206 -13.49 7.57 6.82
N PRO A 207 -13.36 6.23 6.68
CA PRO A 207 -14.52 5.34 6.59
C PRO A 207 -15.33 5.33 7.90
N PHE A 208 -16.64 5.16 7.80
CA PHE A 208 -17.54 5.05 8.95
C PHE A 208 -17.06 4.00 9.98
N TYR A 209 -16.44 2.96 9.50
CA TYR A 209 -15.89 1.82 10.24
C TYR A 209 -14.37 1.91 10.47
N ALA A 210 -13.79 3.10 10.50
CA ALA A 210 -12.34 3.30 10.65
C ALA A 210 -11.80 2.54 11.87
N ARG A 211 -10.70 1.80 11.67
CA ARG A 211 -9.98 1.03 12.69
C ARG A 211 -8.85 1.82 13.33
N TRP A 212 -8.32 2.80 12.57
CA TRP A 212 -7.25 3.70 13.00
C TRP A 212 -7.81 5.12 13.10
N PRO A 213 -7.26 5.97 13.99
CA PRO A 213 -7.80 7.33 14.20
C PRO A 213 -7.91 8.18 12.94
N TYR A 214 -6.92 8.06 12.04
CA TYR A 214 -6.88 8.74 10.75
C TYR A 214 -6.82 7.76 9.59
N GLU A 215 -7.43 6.59 9.73
CA GLU A 215 -7.61 5.68 8.60
C GLU A 215 -8.28 6.42 7.47
N LEU A 216 -7.71 6.36 6.27
CA LEU A 216 -8.24 7.10 5.14
C LEU A 216 -8.29 6.18 3.93
N HIS A 217 -9.41 6.22 3.22
CA HIS A 217 -9.58 5.51 1.97
C HIS A 217 -9.64 6.50 0.81
N ILE A 218 -8.93 6.22 -0.28
CA ILE A 218 -9.07 6.90 -1.57
C ILE A 218 -9.76 5.91 -2.50
N CYS A 219 -10.96 6.26 -2.97
CA CYS A 219 -11.74 5.44 -3.88
C CYS A 219 -11.97 6.17 -5.18
N SER A 220 -11.99 5.43 -6.30
CA SER A 220 -12.40 6.00 -7.59
C SER A 220 -13.91 6.26 -7.61
N LEU A 221 -14.32 7.37 -8.24
CA LEU A 221 -15.74 7.69 -8.42
C LEU A 221 -16.38 6.81 -9.51
N ARG A 222 -15.62 6.54 -10.57
CA ARG A 222 -16.02 5.55 -11.58
C ARG A 222 -15.64 4.15 -11.09
N HIS A 223 -16.53 3.18 -11.29
CA HIS A 223 -16.20 1.79 -11.05
C HIS A 223 -15.01 1.35 -11.91
N MET A 224 -13.94 0.90 -11.26
CA MET A 224 -12.77 0.29 -11.87
C MET A 224 -12.16 -0.72 -10.89
N GLN A 225 -11.43 -1.71 -11.40
CA GLN A 225 -10.95 -2.82 -10.58
C GLN A 225 -9.45 -2.75 -10.29
N ALA A 226 -8.69 -2.01 -11.11
CA ALA A 226 -7.23 -1.92 -11.01
C ALA A 226 -6.69 -0.63 -11.62
N LEU A 227 -5.42 -0.34 -11.34
CA LEU A 227 -4.66 0.77 -11.94
C LEU A 227 -4.67 0.75 -13.48
N THR A 228 -4.74 -0.45 -14.07
CA THR A 228 -4.78 -0.66 -15.53
C THR A 228 -6.08 -0.18 -16.20
N ASP A 229 -7.13 0.02 -15.43
CA ASP A 229 -8.42 0.46 -15.94
C ASP A 229 -8.52 1.99 -16.00
N MET A 230 -7.50 2.68 -15.47
CA MET A 230 -7.42 4.14 -15.43
C MET A 230 -6.99 4.72 -16.78
N THR A 231 -7.68 5.76 -17.20
CA THR A 231 -7.20 6.68 -18.24
C THR A 231 -6.01 7.50 -17.74
N GLY A 232 -5.25 8.11 -18.64
CA GLY A 232 -4.18 9.03 -18.25
C GLY A 232 -4.65 10.24 -17.44
N ALA A 233 -5.91 10.70 -17.64
CA ALA A 233 -6.51 11.76 -16.83
C ALA A 233 -6.76 11.27 -15.39
N GLU A 234 -7.35 10.10 -15.21
CA GLU A 234 -7.59 9.50 -13.90
C GLU A 234 -6.29 9.20 -13.15
N GLN A 235 -5.23 8.76 -13.83
CA GLN A 235 -3.92 8.59 -13.20
C GLN A 235 -3.33 9.94 -12.69
N ARG A 236 -3.52 11.04 -13.43
CA ARG A 236 -3.14 12.39 -12.98
C ARG A 236 -3.97 12.85 -11.77
N ASP A 237 -5.28 12.60 -11.80
CA ASP A 237 -6.17 12.91 -10.69
C ASP A 237 -5.83 12.10 -9.43
N LEU A 238 -5.47 10.82 -9.57
CA LEU A 238 -4.97 10.00 -8.47
C LEU A 238 -3.68 10.60 -7.88
N SER A 239 -2.78 11.05 -8.74
CA SER A 239 -1.51 11.66 -8.30
C SER A 239 -1.72 12.96 -7.52
N ALA A 240 -2.65 13.80 -7.98
CA ALA A 240 -3.07 15.01 -7.27
C ALA A 240 -3.76 14.67 -5.94
N MET A 241 -4.62 13.64 -5.91
CA MET A 241 -5.29 13.18 -4.68
C MET A 241 -4.27 12.66 -3.66
N LEU A 242 -3.31 11.84 -4.09
CA LEU A 242 -2.22 11.37 -3.22
C LEU A 242 -1.43 12.55 -2.64
N LYS A 243 -1.05 13.53 -3.48
CA LYS A 243 -0.36 14.74 -3.01
C LYS A 243 -1.16 15.49 -1.95
N MET A 244 -2.46 15.73 -2.18
CA MET A 244 -3.33 16.41 -1.22
C MET A 244 -3.39 15.68 0.13
N VAL A 245 -3.63 14.37 0.10
CA VAL A 245 -3.76 13.55 1.31
C VAL A 245 -2.45 13.48 2.10
N LEU A 246 -1.34 13.20 1.41
CA LEU A 246 -0.04 13.05 2.06
C LEU A 246 0.47 14.38 2.67
N THR A 247 0.24 15.50 1.98
CA THR A 247 0.57 16.83 2.51
C THR A 247 -0.32 17.18 3.71
N ALA A 248 -1.60 16.82 3.68
CA ALA A 248 -2.51 17.03 4.81
C ALA A 248 -2.06 16.21 6.04
N PHE A 249 -1.64 14.95 5.86
CA PHE A 249 -1.09 14.14 6.94
C PHE A 249 0.14 14.77 7.58
N ASP A 250 1.12 15.21 6.80
CA ASP A 250 2.34 15.84 7.34
C ASP A 250 2.03 17.18 8.02
N SER A 251 1.02 17.92 7.53
CA SER A 251 0.58 19.20 8.10
C SER A 251 -0.19 19.05 9.41
N LEU A 252 -0.88 17.90 9.62
CA LEU A 252 -1.79 17.69 10.76
C LEU A 252 -1.12 17.91 12.12
N PHE A 253 0.12 17.45 12.27
CA PHE A 253 0.92 17.64 13.49
C PHE A 253 2.27 18.32 13.20
N ASN A 254 2.46 18.81 11.98
CA ASN A 254 3.73 19.38 11.49
C ASN A 254 4.92 18.41 11.69
N ILE A 255 4.74 17.17 11.27
CA ILE A 255 5.73 16.08 11.32
C ILE A 255 5.68 15.26 10.02
N LYS A 256 6.75 14.52 9.74
CA LYS A 256 6.70 13.46 8.72
C LYS A 256 5.79 12.33 9.25
N PHE A 257 4.50 12.43 8.91
CA PHE A 257 3.44 11.59 9.50
C PHE A 257 3.64 10.12 9.12
N PRO A 258 3.70 9.19 10.09
CA PRO A 258 3.87 7.77 9.80
C PRO A 258 2.55 7.15 9.32
N TYR A 259 2.62 6.30 8.30
CA TYR A 259 1.49 5.53 7.79
C TYR A 259 1.94 4.24 7.10
N MET A 260 1.04 3.29 7.00
CA MET A 260 1.06 2.25 5.99
C MET A 260 0.06 2.67 4.90
N MET A 261 0.49 2.69 3.63
CA MET A 261 -0.37 2.87 2.47
C MET A 261 -0.41 1.54 1.72
N VAL A 262 -1.60 1.10 1.32
CA VAL A 262 -1.79 -0.15 0.59
C VAL A 262 -2.74 0.06 -0.59
N ILE A 263 -2.41 -0.55 -1.74
CA ILE A 263 -3.22 -0.48 -2.95
C ILE A 263 -4.00 -1.78 -3.09
N HIS A 264 -5.32 -1.68 -3.06
CA HIS A 264 -6.24 -2.79 -3.24
C HIS A 264 -6.79 -2.78 -4.67
N GLN A 265 -6.59 -3.87 -5.38
CA GLN A 265 -7.00 -4.03 -6.77
C GLN A 265 -7.32 -5.51 -7.03
N ARG A 266 -8.00 -5.79 -8.16
CA ARG A 266 -8.43 -7.14 -8.48
C ARG A 266 -7.27 -8.14 -8.52
N PRO A 267 -7.51 -9.42 -8.20
CA PRO A 267 -6.56 -10.49 -8.48
C PRO A 267 -6.21 -10.63 -9.98
N VAL A 268 -5.14 -11.36 -10.26
CA VAL A 268 -4.61 -11.59 -11.62
C VAL A 268 -4.61 -13.09 -11.97
N ASP A 269 -5.45 -13.89 -11.33
CA ASP A 269 -5.55 -15.35 -11.48
C ASP A 269 -6.42 -15.79 -12.67
N GLY A 270 -6.93 -14.86 -13.45
CA GLY A 270 -7.77 -15.11 -14.62
C GLY A 270 -9.27 -15.22 -14.36
N ALA A 271 -9.71 -15.10 -13.10
CA ALA A 271 -11.14 -15.03 -12.78
C ALA A 271 -11.72 -13.63 -13.02
N SER A 272 -13.06 -13.51 -13.09
CA SER A 272 -13.76 -12.23 -13.17
C SER A 272 -14.02 -11.69 -11.78
N TYR A 273 -13.78 -10.39 -11.62
CA TYR A 273 -13.96 -9.64 -10.37
C TYR A 273 -14.77 -8.36 -10.59
N ASP A 274 -15.80 -8.39 -11.43
CA ASP A 274 -16.64 -7.24 -11.79
C ASP A 274 -17.36 -6.60 -10.60
N TYR A 275 -17.37 -7.29 -9.47
CA TYR A 275 -17.90 -6.83 -8.19
C TYR A 275 -16.86 -6.13 -7.31
N TYR A 276 -15.56 -6.19 -7.66
CA TYR A 276 -14.48 -5.58 -6.87
C TYR A 276 -14.17 -4.19 -7.38
N HIS A 277 -13.75 -3.30 -6.47
CA HIS A 277 -13.52 -1.90 -6.77
C HIS A 277 -12.14 -1.47 -6.27
N PHE A 278 -11.36 -0.82 -7.14
CA PHE A 278 -10.05 -0.25 -6.82
C PHE A 278 -10.14 0.81 -5.72
N HIS A 279 -9.27 0.69 -4.72
CA HIS A 279 -9.11 1.70 -3.68
C HIS A 279 -7.70 1.65 -3.06
N ILE A 280 -7.34 2.72 -2.38
CA ILE A 280 -6.10 2.82 -1.59
C ILE A 280 -6.51 3.07 -0.15
N GLU A 281 -5.90 2.34 0.78
CA GLU A 281 -6.12 2.51 2.20
C GLU A 281 -4.86 2.99 2.91
N PHE A 282 -5.03 3.90 3.88
CA PHE A 282 -3.99 4.39 4.76
C PHE A 282 -4.29 4.01 6.20
N TYR A 283 -3.26 3.53 6.92
CA TYR A 283 -3.35 3.13 8.32
C TYR A 283 -2.31 3.88 9.17
N PRO A 284 -2.57 5.12 9.55
CA PRO A 284 -1.68 5.86 10.42
C PRO A 284 -1.76 5.38 11.87
N PRO A 285 -0.63 5.11 12.54
CA PRO A 285 -0.64 4.61 13.91
C PRO A 285 -0.83 5.71 14.97
N LEU A 286 -0.79 6.99 14.61
CA LEU A 286 -0.87 8.10 15.56
C LEU A 286 -2.31 8.40 15.98
N ARG A 287 -2.54 8.55 17.29
CA ARG A 287 -3.77 9.11 17.88
C ARG A 287 -3.66 10.62 18.06
N THR A 288 -2.47 11.09 18.42
CA THR A 288 -2.06 12.49 18.56
C THR A 288 -0.62 12.62 18.09
N ALA A 289 -0.05 13.81 18.07
CA ALA A 289 1.35 14.03 17.69
C ALA A 289 2.37 13.12 18.40
N THR A 290 2.05 12.62 19.59
CA THR A 290 2.98 11.85 20.45
C THR A 290 2.44 10.51 20.93
N LYS A 291 1.18 10.16 20.63
CA LYS A 291 0.56 8.93 21.12
C LYS A 291 0.24 7.98 19.96
N LEU A 292 0.73 6.76 20.06
CA LEU A 292 0.45 5.70 19.11
C LEU A 292 -0.81 4.91 19.49
N LYS A 293 -1.51 4.40 18.49
CA LYS A 293 -2.42 3.27 18.63
C LYS A 293 -1.60 1.99 18.45
N TYR A 294 -1.58 1.18 19.50
CA TYR A 294 -0.97 -0.15 19.45
C TYR A 294 -2.03 -1.19 19.07
N LEU A 295 -1.61 -2.23 18.35
CA LEU A 295 -2.41 -3.44 18.20
C LEU A 295 -2.13 -4.33 19.42
N ALA A 296 -3.17 -4.58 20.20
CA ALA A 296 -3.09 -5.35 21.44
C ALA A 296 -3.87 -6.67 21.33
N GLY A 297 -4.28 -7.25 22.45
CA GLY A 297 -4.91 -8.54 22.50
C GLY A 297 -6.23 -8.65 21.74
N SER A 298 -7.04 -7.58 21.74
CA SER A 298 -8.30 -7.54 20.99
C SER A 298 -8.07 -7.57 19.50
N GLU A 299 -7.22 -6.69 18.99
CA GLU A 299 -6.95 -6.57 17.56
C GLU A 299 -6.18 -7.79 17.03
N THR A 300 -5.12 -8.21 17.74
CA THR A 300 -4.23 -9.28 17.28
C THR A 300 -4.81 -10.67 17.55
N GLY A 301 -5.43 -10.88 18.71
CA GLY A 301 -5.90 -12.20 19.14
C GLY A 301 -7.35 -12.50 18.75
N ALA A 302 -8.21 -11.49 18.72
CA ALA A 302 -9.63 -11.65 18.38
C ALA A 302 -10.03 -11.02 17.03
N GLY A 303 -9.17 -10.20 16.44
CA GLY A 303 -9.47 -9.50 15.17
C GLY A 303 -10.45 -8.33 15.32
N LEU A 304 -10.81 -7.96 16.56
CA LEU A 304 -11.71 -6.83 16.83
C LEU A 304 -10.90 -5.56 17.10
N PHE A 305 -10.92 -4.62 16.16
CA PHE A 305 -10.29 -3.32 16.31
C PHE A 305 -11.09 -2.40 17.21
N ILE A 306 -10.41 -1.69 18.11
CA ILE A 306 -10.99 -0.68 18.98
C ILE A 306 -10.44 0.68 18.54
N ASN A 307 -11.31 1.54 17.99
CA ASN A 307 -10.96 2.92 17.66
C ASN A 307 -11.46 3.87 18.74
N ASP A 308 -10.56 4.71 19.27
CA ASP A 308 -10.88 5.66 20.39
C ASP A 308 -11.37 7.02 19.86
N THR A 309 -11.67 7.11 18.54
CA THR A 309 -12.02 8.39 17.89
C THR A 309 -13.26 8.24 17.00
N LEU A 310 -13.95 9.36 16.75
CA LEU A 310 -15.04 9.42 15.77
C LEU A 310 -14.51 9.78 14.40
N ALA A 311 -14.93 9.04 13.38
CA ALA A 311 -14.51 9.23 11.99
C ALA A 311 -14.84 10.65 11.48
N GLU A 312 -16.02 11.16 11.84
CA GLU A 312 -16.49 12.50 11.47
C GLU A 312 -15.61 13.63 12.02
N GLU A 313 -15.17 13.52 13.27
CA GLU A 313 -14.28 14.49 13.90
C GLU A 313 -12.90 14.46 13.26
N LYS A 314 -12.36 13.26 13.04
CA LYS A 314 -11.05 13.10 12.42
C LYS A 314 -11.02 13.50 10.95
N ALA A 315 -12.12 13.29 10.23
CA ALA A 315 -12.25 13.79 8.87
C ALA A 315 -12.32 15.32 8.82
N ALA A 316 -13.07 15.96 9.72
CA ALA A 316 -13.12 17.42 9.80
C ALA A 316 -11.76 18.02 10.15
N GLU A 317 -11.04 17.41 11.09
CA GLU A 317 -9.68 17.82 11.47
C GLU A 317 -8.72 17.70 10.28
N LEU A 318 -8.63 16.52 9.65
CA LEU A 318 -7.73 16.30 8.51
C LEU A 318 -8.09 17.16 7.29
N ARG A 319 -9.39 17.33 6.99
CA ARG A 319 -9.87 18.19 5.90
C ARG A 319 -9.42 19.64 6.05
N SER A 320 -9.33 20.15 7.27
CA SER A 320 -8.84 21.51 7.51
C SER A 320 -7.36 21.74 7.12
N HIS A 321 -6.61 20.68 6.92
CA HIS A 321 -5.21 20.69 6.47
C HIS A 321 -5.04 20.42 4.98
N VAL A 322 -6.13 20.10 4.26
CA VAL A 322 -6.06 19.84 2.82
C VAL A 322 -5.84 21.14 2.05
N THR A 323 -4.78 21.16 1.26
CA THR A 323 -4.54 22.22 0.26
C THR A 323 -4.89 21.64 -1.12
N PRO A 324 -5.85 22.22 -1.85
CA PRO A 324 -6.19 21.76 -3.19
C PRO A 324 -4.99 21.77 -4.13
N VAL A 325 -4.78 20.66 -4.80
CA VAL A 325 -3.74 20.49 -5.82
C VAL A 325 -4.42 20.04 -7.11
N ALA A 326 -4.09 20.69 -8.21
CA ALA A 326 -4.54 20.30 -9.53
C ALA A 326 -3.34 20.05 -10.44
N TRP A 327 -3.51 19.16 -11.40
CA TRP A 327 -2.54 19.00 -12.47
C TRP A 327 -2.43 20.30 -13.29
N ALA A 328 -1.23 20.82 -13.46
CA ALA A 328 -1.01 22.01 -14.28
C ALA A 328 -1.36 21.68 -15.77
N LYS A 329 -2.47 22.23 -16.27
CA LYS A 329 -2.81 22.14 -17.69
C LYS A 329 -1.75 22.88 -18.50
N GLY A 330 -0.82 22.18 -19.15
CA GLY A 330 0.07 22.83 -20.10
C GLY A 330 1.49 22.30 -20.23
N ARG A 331 1.71 20.99 -20.21
CA ARG A 331 2.89 20.32 -20.80
C ARG A 331 2.50 18.89 -21.18
N ASP A 332 1.85 18.74 -22.31
CA ASP A 332 1.76 17.46 -23.02
C ASP A 332 3.03 17.23 -23.81
#